data_08e7626747c3af24915c1e8632aa8159
#
_entry.id   08e7626747c3af24915c1e8632aa8159
#
_cell.length_a   1.000
_cell.length_b   1.000
_cell.length_c   1.000
_cell.angle_alpha   90.00
_cell.angle_beta   90.00
_cell.angle_gamma   90.00
#
_symmetry.space_group_name_H-M   'P 1'
#
loop_
_entity.id
_entity.type
_entity.pdbx_description
1 polymer ?
#
loop_
_entity_poly.entity_id
_entity_poly.type
_entity_poly.pdbx_seq_one_letter_code
_entity_poly.pdbx_strand_id
1 'polypeptide(L)'
;VEIDENIAPKIEKKIHEGFDDKRIRHNREFFSATPEQAKSILEIAEIMGGKDVTPKEDIVETPQDKQALDKAKKIRERFNFNMVNIKPGSILEFEKDKSITCEVVDETKVKFREEIHSLSASALIIINEMGYDWTKIHGPGYWMYKGKTLSDLRNERDWIYKLAASLASKSTSLFNSSV
;
A
#
# COMPACT_ATOMS: atom_id res chain seq x y z
N VAL A 1 -16.59 -1.11 -11.76
CA VAL A 1 -16.92 -1.84 -13.00
C VAL A 1 -18.42 -2.10 -13.00
N GLU A 2 -19.11 -1.64 -14.04
CA GLU A 2 -20.53 -1.94 -14.23
C GLU A 2 -20.66 -3.31 -14.90
N ILE A 3 -21.44 -4.22 -14.33
CA ILE A 3 -21.62 -5.58 -14.80
C ILE A 3 -23.09 -5.98 -14.61
N ASP A 4 -23.55 -7.03 -15.30
CA ASP A 4 -24.91 -7.56 -15.18
C ASP A 4 -25.27 -7.85 -13.72
N GLU A 5 -26.42 -7.33 -13.26
CA GLU A 5 -26.90 -7.43 -11.88
C GLU A 5 -27.03 -8.88 -11.37
N ASN A 6 -27.25 -9.84 -12.28
CA ASN A 6 -27.35 -11.27 -11.94
C ASN A 6 -25.97 -11.91 -11.72
N ILE A 7 -24.91 -11.32 -12.26
CA ILE A 7 -23.54 -11.84 -12.22
C ILE A 7 -22.73 -11.13 -11.12
N ALA A 8 -23.00 -9.85 -10.89
CA ALA A 8 -22.28 -9.03 -9.91
C ALA A 8 -22.13 -9.69 -8.53
N PRO A 9 -23.19 -10.23 -7.87
CA PRO A 9 -23.05 -10.85 -6.56
C PRO A 9 -22.17 -12.11 -6.56
N LYS A 10 -22.13 -12.83 -7.68
CA LYS A 10 -21.29 -14.03 -7.82
C LYS A 10 -19.82 -13.66 -7.97
N ILE A 11 -19.53 -12.61 -8.72
CA ILE A 11 -18.18 -12.09 -8.89
C ILE A 11 -17.68 -11.52 -7.57
N GLU A 12 -18.46 -10.67 -6.91
CA GLU A 12 -18.13 -10.11 -5.61
C GLU A 12 -17.78 -11.20 -4.59
N LYS A 13 -18.65 -12.23 -4.48
CA LYS A 13 -18.37 -13.38 -3.62
C LYS A 13 -17.05 -14.05 -3.97
N LYS A 14 -16.76 -14.25 -5.25
CA LYS A 14 -15.50 -14.88 -5.69
C LYS A 14 -14.27 -14.02 -5.43
N ILE A 15 -14.39 -12.70 -5.57
CA ILE A 15 -13.34 -11.76 -5.20
C ILE A 15 -13.07 -11.85 -3.70
N HIS A 16 -14.11 -11.84 -2.87
CA HIS A 16 -13.98 -11.96 -1.41
C HIS A 16 -13.37 -13.31 -0.99
N GLU A 17 -13.76 -14.42 -1.63
CA GLU A 17 -13.15 -15.73 -1.42
C GLU A 17 -11.66 -15.73 -1.82
N GLY A 18 -11.30 -15.10 -2.94
CA GLY A 18 -9.93 -15.00 -3.42
C GLY A 18 -9.01 -14.12 -2.55
N PHE A 19 -9.58 -13.21 -1.77
CA PHE A 19 -8.86 -12.37 -0.83
C PHE A 19 -9.03 -12.76 0.63
N ASP A 20 -9.62 -13.92 0.93
CA ASP A 20 -9.94 -14.28 2.32
C ASP A 20 -8.69 -14.40 3.20
N ASP A 21 -7.58 -14.87 2.65
CA ASP A 21 -6.26 -14.89 3.28
C ASP A 21 -5.66 -13.49 3.53
N LYS A 22 -6.18 -12.47 2.84
CA LYS A 22 -5.80 -11.06 2.97
C LYS A 22 -6.77 -10.25 3.83
N ARG A 23 -7.81 -10.88 4.36
CA ARG A 23 -8.84 -10.21 5.17
C ARG A 23 -8.29 -9.78 6.52
N ILE A 24 -8.37 -8.48 6.83
CA ILE A 24 -7.87 -7.90 8.08
C ILE A 24 -8.80 -8.22 9.26
N ARG A 25 -10.13 -8.27 8.99
CA ARG A 25 -11.16 -8.60 9.99
C ARG A 25 -12.25 -9.44 9.36
N HIS A 26 -12.58 -10.59 9.96
CA HIS A 26 -13.59 -11.53 9.43
C HIS A 26 -15.00 -10.96 9.29
N ASN A 27 -15.35 -9.94 10.08
CA ASN A 27 -16.67 -9.30 10.07
C ASN A 27 -16.72 -7.98 9.29
N ARG A 28 -15.67 -7.64 8.54
CA ARG A 28 -15.56 -6.41 7.75
C ARG A 28 -14.90 -6.72 6.41
N GLU A 29 -15.24 -5.93 5.40
CA GLU A 29 -14.70 -6.05 4.03
C GLU A 29 -13.41 -5.24 3.86
N PHE A 30 -12.49 -5.38 4.81
CA PHE A 30 -11.17 -4.77 4.73
C PHE A 30 -10.12 -5.85 4.40
N PHE A 31 -9.42 -5.65 3.30
CA PHE A 31 -8.39 -6.55 2.81
C PHE A 31 -7.03 -5.85 2.78
N SER A 32 -5.97 -6.59 3.13
CA SER A 32 -4.59 -6.16 2.96
C SER A 32 -4.13 -6.55 1.55
N ALA A 33 -4.62 -5.82 0.55
CA ALA A 33 -4.25 -6.01 -0.85
C ALA A 33 -3.59 -4.74 -1.40
N THR A 34 -2.67 -4.90 -2.35
CA THR A 34 -2.14 -3.74 -3.06
C THR A 34 -3.15 -3.23 -4.09
N PRO A 35 -3.11 -1.92 -4.44
CA PRO A 35 -3.98 -1.39 -5.49
C PRO A 35 -3.87 -2.16 -6.81
N GLU A 36 -2.67 -2.65 -7.13
CA GLU A 36 -2.39 -3.42 -8.35
C GLU A 36 -3.07 -4.79 -8.32
N GLN A 37 -3.06 -5.47 -7.16
CA GLN A 37 -3.78 -6.74 -6.99
C GLN A 37 -5.30 -6.53 -7.14
N ALA A 38 -5.84 -5.49 -6.53
CA ALA A 38 -7.26 -5.15 -6.68
C ALA A 38 -7.60 -4.82 -8.15
N LYS A 39 -6.75 -4.06 -8.83
CA LYS A 39 -6.92 -3.71 -10.24
C LYS A 39 -6.92 -4.94 -11.14
N SER A 40 -5.95 -5.84 -10.99
CA SER A 40 -5.87 -7.08 -11.80
C SER A 40 -7.12 -7.94 -11.67
N ILE A 41 -7.74 -7.98 -10.49
CA ILE A 41 -8.99 -8.73 -10.29
C ILE A 41 -10.18 -8.02 -10.94
N LEU A 42 -10.23 -6.69 -10.89
CA LEU A 42 -11.27 -5.91 -11.56
C LEU A 42 -11.16 -6.02 -13.08
N GLU A 43 -9.96 -6.12 -13.64
CA GLU A 43 -9.71 -6.38 -15.06
C GLU A 43 -10.28 -7.74 -15.51
N ILE A 44 -10.32 -8.75 -14.66
CA ILE A 44 -11.00 -10.02 -14.94
C ILE A 44 -12.51 -9.78 -15.15
N ALA A 45 -13.12 -8.92 -14.33
CA ALA A 45 -14.53 -8.59 -14.49
C ALA A 45 -14.81 -7.86 -15.82
N GLU A 46 -13.87 -7.04 -16.30
CA GLU A 46 -13.95 -6.40 -17.62
C GLU A 46 -13.87 -7.43 -18.76
N ILE A 47 -12.95 -8.40 -18.68
CA ILE A 47 -12.83 -9.51 -19.64
C ILE A 47 -14.12 -10.34 -19.71
N MET A 48 -14.84 -10.46 -18.60
CA MET A 48 -16.14 -11.14 -18.49
C MET A 48 -17.33 -10.30 -18.99
N GLY A 49 -17.07 -9.15 -19.62
CA GLY A 49 -18.09 -8.27 -20.19
C GLY A 49 -18.50 -7.09 -19.32
N GLY A 50 -17.80 -6.87 -18.21
CA GLY A 50 -17.94 -5.67 -17.39
C GLY A 50 -17.38 -4.44 -18.12
N LYS A 51 -17.89 -3.26 -17.75
CA LYS A 51 -17.42 -1.98 -18.25
C LYS A 51 -16.80 -1.17 -17.13
N ASP A 52 -15.57 -0.68 -17.32
CA ASP A 52 -14.98 0.28 -16.40
C ASP A 52 -15.74 1.62 -16.47
N VAL A 53 -16.43 1.93 -15.40
CA VAL A 53 -17.15 3.20 -15.21
C VAL A 53 -16.46 4.07 -14.15
N THR A 54 -15.22 3.75 -13.79
CA THR A 54 -14.45 4.53 -12.82
C THR A 54 -14.35 5.98 -13.30
N PRO A 55 -14.80 6.97 -12.53
CA PRO A 55 -14.63 8.37 -12.88
C PRO A 55 -13.15 8.67 -13.07
N LYS A 56 -12.82 9.42 -14.13
CA LYS A 56 -11.42 9.85 -14.38
C LYS A 56 -10.95 10.90 -13.38
N GLU A 57 -11.88 11.47 -12.62
CA GLU A 57 -11.62 12.40 -11.53
C GLU A 57 -11.74 11.68 -10.18
N ASP A 58 -11.05 12.20 -9.16
CA ASP A 58 -11.16 11.67 -7.80
C ASP A 58 -12.63 11.72 -7.36
N ILE A 59 -13.18 10.59 -6.90
CA ILE A 59 -14.54 10.52 -6.33
C ILE A 59 -14.49 11.25 -4.99
N VAL A 60 -14.99 12.47 -4.98
CA VAL A 60 -15.06 13.33 -3.78
C VAL A 60 -16.48 13.84 -3.67
N GLU A 61 -17.16 13.44 -2.62
CA GLU A 61 -18.56 13.79 -2.42
C GLU A 61 -18.74 15.28 -2.05
N THR A 62 -17.72 15.86 -1.38
CA THR A 62 -17.77 17.26 -0.94
C THR A 62 -16.47 18.01 -1.20
N PRO A 63 -16.50 19.36 -1.31
CA PRO A 63 -15.29 20.18 -1.40
C PRO A 63 -14.34 20.01 -0.21
N GLN A 64 -14.88 19.69 0.98
CA GLN A 64 -14.10 19.41 2.18
C GLN A 64 -13.32 18.10 2.05
N ASP A 65 -13.95 17.05 1.48
CA ASP A 65 -13.30 15.77 1.23
C ASP A 65 -12.17 15.91 0.21
N LYS A 66 -12.37 16.73 -0.82
CA LYS A 66 -11.30 17.05 -1.78
C LYS A 66 -10.12 17.73 -1.10
N GLN A 67 -10.37 18.72 -0.24
CA GLN A 67 -9.30 19.39 0.51
C GLN A 67 -8.61 18.45 1.49
N ALA A 68 -9.35 17.53 2.14
CA ALA A 68 -8.78 16.53 3.03
C ALA A 68 -7.92 15.52 2.25
N LEU A 69 -8.39 15.08 1.08
CA LEU A 69 -7.65 14.18 0.19
C LEU A 69 -6.36 14.84 -0.34
N ASP A 70 -6.46 16.10 -0.79
CA ASP A 70 -5.31 16.87 -1.27
C ASP A 70 -4.30 17.15 -0.16
N LYS A 71 -4.75 17.42 1.06
CA LYS A 71 -3.88 17.51 2.24
C LYS A 71 -3.23 16.18 2.56
N ALA A 72 -3.96 15.07 2.51
CA ALA A 72 -3.43 13.73 2.73
C ALA A 72 -2.40 13.34 1.66
N LYS A 73 -2.66 13.66 0.39
CA LYS A 73 -1.72 13.47 -0.73
C LYS A 73 -0.44 14.32 -0.56
N LYS A 74 -0.57 15.57 -0.09
CA LYS A 74 0.57 16.49 0.15
C LYS A 74 1.41 16.13 1.37
N ILE A 75 0.80 15.55 2.41
CA ILE A 75 1.45 15.28 3.69
C ILE A 75 2.21 13.94 3.67
N ARG A 76 1.91 13.04 2.74
CA ARG A 76 2.59 11.75 2.70
C ARG A 76 3.98 11.93 2.08
N GLU A 77 4.98 12.14 2.94
CA GLU A 77 6.40 12.16 2.55
C GLU A 77 6.77 10.94 1.73
N ARG A 78 7.75 11.08 0.83
CA ARG A 78 8.35 9.92 0.15
C ARG A 78 8.90 8.95 1.18
N PHE A 79 8.84 7.65 0.88
CA PHE A 79 9.43 6.65 1.76
C PHE A 79 10.93 6.90 1.92
N ASN A 80 11.38 6.82 3.16
CA ASN A 80 12.78 6.96 3.56
C ASN A 80 13.05 5.87 4.62
N PHE A 81 14.19 5.19 4.51
CA PHE A 81 14.56 4.09 5.41
C PHE A 81 14.70 4.54 6.88
N ASN A 82 15.09 5.80 7.12
CA ASN A 82 15.14 6.34 8.48
C ASN A 82 13.78 6.36 9.18
N MET A 83 12.69 6.48 8.42
CA MET A 83 11.33 6.44 8.96
C MET A 83 11.03 5.14 9.69
N VAL A 84 11.65 4.04 9.28
CA VAL A 84 11.44 2.70 9.82
C VAL A 84 12.70 2.13 10.49
N ASN A 85 13.65 3.00 10.83
CA ASN A 85 14.91 2.67 11.51
C ASN A 85 15.75 1.60 10.77
N ILE A 86 15.71 1.58 9.45
CA ILE A 86 16.55 0.72 8.61
C ILE A 86 17.81 1.49 8.23
N LYS A 87 18.98 0.91 8.54
CA LYS A 87 20.29 1.54 8.30
C LYS A 87 20.88 1.10 6.96
N PRO A 88 21.77 1.90 6.35
CA PRO A 88 22.63 1.43 5.25
C PRO A 88 23.34 0.12 5.62
N GLY A 89 23.53 -0.76 4.64
CA GLY A 89 24.04 -2.12 4.84
C GLY A 89 22.98 -3.15 5.23
N SER A 90 21.72 -2.74 5.48
CA SER A 90 20.63 -3.67 5.75
C SER A 90 20.23 -4.41 4.48
N ILE A 91 19.96 -5.71 4.60
CA ILE A 91 19.48 -6.55 3.50
C ILE A 91 17.96 -6.57 3.52
N LEU A 92 17.36 -6.35 2.36
CA LEU A 92 15.94 -6.48 2.10
C LEU A 92 15.67 -7.73 1.25
N GLU A 93 14.55 -8.37 1.47
CA GLU A 93 14.08 -9.53 0.71
C GLU A 93 12.90 -9.13 -0.17
N PHE A 94 12.79 -9.71 -1.35
CA PHE A 94 11.64 -9.46 -2.22
C PHE A 94 10.43 -10.28 -1.76
N GLU A 95 9.25 -9.67 -1.68
CA GLU A 95 8.04 -10.26 -1.08
C GLU A 95 7.62 -11.56 -1.79
N LYS A 96 7.69 -11.60 -3.12
CA LYS A 96 7.28 -12.76 -3.92
C LYS A 96 8.33 -13.87 -3.99
N ASP A 97 9.60 -13.53 -3.78
CA ASP A 97 10.71 -14.48 -3.79
C ASP A 97 11.82 -13.98 -2.85
N LYS A 98 11.89 -14.59 -1.66
CA LYS A 98 12.85 -14.21 -0.63
C LYS A 98 14.31 -14.51 -0.97
N SER A 99 14.58 -15.28 -2.02
CA SER A 99 15.94 -15.50 -2.52
C SER A 99 16.49 -14.26 -3.22
N ILE A 100 15.61 -13.37 -3.70
CA ILE A 100 15.96 -12.11 -4.33
C ILE A 100 16.13 -11.06 -3.23
N THR A 101 17.35 -10.52 -3.14
CA THR A 101 17.71 -9.54 -2.10
C THR A 101 18.31 -8.29 -2.69
N CYS A 102 18.26 -7.21 -1.93
CA CYS A 102 19.02 -5.98 -2.20
C CYS A 102 19.57 -5.40 -0.90
N GLU A 103 20.59 -4.57 -1.00
CA GLU A 103 21.23 -3.89 0.13
C GLU A 103 20.85 -2.42 0.17
N VAL A 104 20.49 -1.90 1.32
CA VAL A 104 20.23 -0.47 1.54
C VAL A 104 21.54 0.31 1.46
N VAL A 105 21.65 1.28 0.57
CA VAL A 105 22.85 2.11 0.37
C VAL A 105 22.76 3.42 1.11
N ASP A 106 21.64 4.11 0.98
CA ASP A 106 21.37 5.38 1.65
C ASP A 106 19.91 5.46 2.14
N GLU A 107 19.45 6.64 2.48
CA GLU A 107 18.10 6.86 3.01
C GLU A 107 16.97 6.47 2.05
N THR A 108 17.23 6.35 0.73
CA THR A 108 16.21 6.19 -0.32
C THR A 108 16.58 5.18 -1.40
N LYS A 109 17.83 4.72 -1.42
CA LYS A 109 18.38 3.88 -2.48
C LYS A 109 18.82 2.51 -1.97
N VAL A 110 18.77 1.57 -2.87
CA VAL A 110 19.22 0.19 -2.67
C VAL A 110 20.19 -0.22 -3.76
N LYS A 111 21.14 -1.07 -3.42
CA LYS A 111 22.01 -1.77 -4.36
C LYS A 111 21.37 -3.09 -4.72
N PHE A 112 21.00 -3.24 -5.99
CA PHE A 112 20.41 -4.46 -6.54
C PHE A 112 21.23 -4.86 -7.77
N ARG A 113 21.78 -6.08 -7.78
CA ARG A 113 22.62 -6.62 -8.87
C ARG A 113 23.76 -5.66 -9.29
N GLU A 114 24.51 -5.18 -8.30
CA GLU A 114 25.65 -4.25 -8.46
C GLU A 114 25.28 -2.82 -8.90
N GLU A 115 24.00 -2.52 -9.16
CA GLU A 115 23.55 -1.18 -9.54
C GLU A 115 22.71 -0.52 -8.42
N ILE A 116 22.77 0.82 -8.39
CA ILE A 116 22.03 1.61 -7.40
C ILE A 116 20.68 2.04 -7.98
N HIS A 117 19.59 1.60 -7.34
CA HIS A 117 18.22 1.85 -7.75
C HIS A 117 17.41 2.51 -6.64
N SER A 118 16.25 3.06 -7.02
CA SER A 118 15.16 3.28 -6.06
C SER A 118 14.44 1.97 -5.77
N LEU A 119 13.73 1.87 -4.64
CA LEU A 119 12.91 0.70 -4.31
C LEU A 119 11.92 0.33 -5.43
N SER A 120 11.32 1.34 -6.06
CA SER A 120 10.36 1.10 -7.14
C SER A 120 11.04 0.62 -8.42
N ALA A 121 12.21 1.15 -8.75
CA ALA A 121 12.95 0.74 -9.95
C ALA A 121 13.45 -0.71 -9.81
N SER A 122 14.06 -1.07 -8.66
CA SER A 122 14.52 -2.43 -8.43
C SER A 122 13.37 -3.45 -8.40
N ALA A 123 12.24 -3.11 -7.78
CA ALA A 123 11.07 -3.97 -7.78
C ALA A 123 10.46 -4.14 -9.18
N LEU A 124 10.44 -3.06 -9.98
CA LEU A 124 9.91 -3.10 -11.34
C LEU A 124 10.73 -4.01 -12.26
N ILE A 125 12.07 -3.99 -12.15
CA ILE A 125 12.95 -4.91 -12.88
C ILE A 125 12.55 -6.37 -12.61
N ILE A 126 12.39 -6.74 -11.33
CA ILE A 126 12.06 -8.10 -10.93
C ILE A 126 10.67 -8.50 -11.44
N ILE A 127 9.68 -7.64 -11.29
CA ILE A 127 8.31 -7.90 -11.72
C ILE A 127 8.23 -8.11 -13.24
N ASN A 128 8.95 -7.30 -14.02
CA ASN A 128 8.99 -7.45 -15.47
C ASN A 128 9.70 -8.74 -15.89
N GLU A 129 10.76 -9.16 -15.20
CA GLU A 129 11.42 -10.45 -15.41
C GLU A 129 10.50 -11.64 -15.06
N MET A 130 9.57 -11.47 -14.12
CA MET A 130 8.53 -12.46 -13.81
C MET A 130 7.41 -12.53 -14.88
N GLY A 131 7.51 -11.73 -15.96
CA GLY A 131 6.58 -11.74 -17.09
C GLY A 131 5.42 -10.74 -16.99
N TYR A 132 5.47 -9.81 -16.02
CA TYR A 132 4.49 -8.72 -15.96
C TYR A 132 5.02 -7.50 -16.74
N ASP A 133 4.20 -6.89 -17.57
CA ASP A 133 4.55 -5.66 -18.32
C ASP A 133 4.03 -4.42 -17.58
N TRP A 134 4.63 -4.14 -16.43
CA TRP A 134 4.24 -2.97 -15.62
C TRP A 134 5.19 -1.80 -15.84
N THR A 135 4.63 -0.61 -15.88
CA THR A 135 5.39 0.65 -16.06
C THR A 135 5.63 1.39 -14.75
N LYS A 136 4.86 1.11 -13.70
CA LYS A 136 4.96 1.75 -12.38
C LYS A 136 4.61 0.77 -11.29
N ILE A 137 5.31 0.87 -10.15
CA ILE A 137 5.09 0.02 -8.98
C ILE A 137 5.37 0.79 -7.69
N HIS A 138 4.68 0.45 -6.62
CA HIS A 138 4.96 0.98 -5.28
C HIS A 138 6.02 0.13 -4.59
N GLY A 139 7.30 0.43 -4.81
CA GLY A 139 8.43 -0.37 -4.34
C GLY A 139 8.38 -0.79 -2.87
N PRO A 140 8.03 0.08 -1.91
CA PRO A 140 7.92 -0.30 -0.50
C PRO A 140 6.94 -1.44 -0.19
N GLY A 141 5.99 -1.74 -1.06
CA GLY A 141 5.08 -2.88 -0.92
C GLY A 141 5.68 -4.22 -1.31
N TYR A 142 6.80 -4.22 -2.04
CA TYR A 142 7.44 -5.44 -2.56
C TYR A 142 8.75 -5.80 -1.88
N TRP A 143 9.32 -4.88 -1.12
CA TRP A 143 10.52 -5.13 -0.34
C TRP A 143 10.19 -5.33 1.12
N MET A 144 10.77 -6.37 1.71
CA MET A 144 10.57 -6.75 3.10
C MET A 144 11.84 -6.58 3.92
N TYR A 145 11.65 -6.23 5.16
CA TYR A 145 12.69 -6.23 6.19
C TYR A 145 12.18 -6.98 7.41
N LYS A 146 12.92 -8.01 7.84
CA LYS A 146 12.54 -8.85 8.99
C LYS A 146 11.11 -9.41 8.89
N GLY A 147 10.73 -9.88 7.70
CA GLY A 147 9.45 -10.54 7.46
C GLY A 147 8.24 -9.63 7.29
N LYS A 148 8.41 -8.30 7.26
CA LYS A 148 7.35 -7.32 7.01
C LYS A 148 7.69 -6.46 5.79
N THR A 149 6.69 -6.07 5.01
CA THR A 149 6.92 -5.12 3.93
C THR A 149 7.30 -3.74 4.48
N LEU A 150 8.05 -2.97 3.71
CA LEU A 150 8.41 -1.61 4.10
C LEU A 150 7.17 -0.71 4.22
N SER A 151 6.11 -0.99 3.45
CA SER A 151 4.81 -0.35 3.57
C SER A 151 4.15 -0.65 4.91
N ASP A 152 4.19 -1.90 5.38
CA ASP A 152 3.61 -2.30 6.67
C ASP A 152 4.36 -1.65 7.83
N LEU A 153 5.70 -1.67 7.79
CA LEU A 153 6.54 -1.01 8.77
C LEU A 153 6.24 0.50 8.87
N ARG A 154 6.04 1.16 7.74
CA ARG A 154 5.64 2.55 7.70
C ARG A 154 4.25 2.77 8.29
N ASN A 155 3.27 1.92 7.94
CA ASN A 155 1.91 2.03 8.44
C ASN A 155 1.85 1.82 9.96
N GLU A 156 2.63 0.86 10.49
CA GLU A 156 2.77 0.64 11.94
C GLU A 156 3.33 1.88 12.64
N ARG A 157 4.39 2.49 12.08
CA ARG A 157 4.95 3.73 12.59
C ARG A 157 3.92 4.86 12.62
N ASP A 158 3.25 5.07 11.49
CA ASP A 158 2.27 6.16 11.34
C ASP A 158 1.08 5.96 12.30
N TRP A 159 0.69 4.72 12.56
CA TRP A 159 -0.33 4.39 13.56
C TRP A 159 0.13 4.71 14.99
N ILE A 160 1.36 4.35 15.35
CA ILE A 160 1.95 4.67 16.67
C ILE A 160 1.99 6.18 16.88
N TYR A 161 2.43 6.96 15.90
CA TYR A 161 2.45 8.42 15.99
C TYR A 161 1.05 9.01 16.18
N LYS A 162 0.05 8.51 15.44
CA LYS A 162 -1.35 8.95 15.60
C LYS A 162 -1.89 8.62 16.99
N LEU A 163 -1.58 7.44 17.51
CA LEU A 163 -1.99 7.03 18.84
C LEU A 163 -1.34 7.92 19.91
N ALA A 164 -0.03 8.16 19.83
CA ALA A 164 0.69 9.04 20.74
C ALA A 164 0.14 10.47 20.73
N ALA A 165 -0.13 11.03 19.55
CA ALA A 165 -0.75 12.36 19.41
C ALA A 165 -2.15 12.42 20.02
N SER A 166 -2.96 11.37 19.85
CA SER A 166 -4.30 11.27 20.44
C SER A 166 -4.26 11.19 21.96
N LEU A 167 -3.29 10.48 22.53
CA LEU A 167 -3.11 10.40 23.98
C LEU A 167 -2.62 11.73 24.57
N ALA A 168 -1.70 12.41 23.89
CA ALA A 168 -1.20 13.72 24.32
C ALA A 168 -2.32 14.77 24.33
N SER A 169 -3.20 14.79 23.33
CA SER A 169 -4.32 15.73 23.28
C SER A 169 -5.36 15.49 24.38
N LYS A 170 -5.58 14.23 24.76
CA LYS A 170 -6.49 13.88 25.88
C LYS A 170 -5.93 14.28 27.25
N SER A 171 -4.62 14.17 27.46
CA SER A 171 -4.00 14.58 28.73
C SER A 171 -4.09 16.10 28.95
N THR A 172 -3.97 16.89 27.88
CA THR A 172 -4.08 18.35 27.96
C THR A 172 -5.51 18.82 28.28
N SER A 173 -6.53 18.10 27.84
CA SER A 173 -7.93 18.44 28.11
C SER A 173 -8.33 18.18 29.57
N LEU A 174 -7.70 17.19 30.23
CA LEU A 174 -7.97 16.88 31.64
C LEU A 174 -7.36 17.92 32.61
N PHE A 175 -6.28 18.57 32.21
CA PHE A 175 -5.67 19.63 33.03
C PHE A 175 -6.42 20.98 32.95
N ASN A 176 -7.11 21.25 31.84
CA ASN A 176 -7.89 22.49 31.68
C ASN A 176 -9.32 22.42 32.25
N SER A 177 -9.76 21.28 32.79
CA SER A 177 -11.08 21.13 33.41
C SER A 177 -11.08 21.26 34.94
N SER A 178 -9.94 21.66 35.54
CA SER A 178 -9.75 21.77 37.00
C SER A 178 -9.36 23.20 37.41
N VAL A 179 -9.81 24.24 36.73
CA VAL A 179 -9.70 25.65 37.14
C VAL A 179 -11.07 26.27 37.18
#